data_b2df985c62df33f99a4cafff9c430e4d
#
_entry.id   b2df985c62df33f99a4cafff9c430e4d
#
_cell.length_a   1.000
_cell.length_b   1.000
_cell.length_c   1.000
_cell.angle_alpha   90.00
_cell.angle_beta   90.00
_cell.angle_gamma   90.00
#
_symmetry.space_group_name_H-M   'P 1'
#
loop_
_entity.id
_entity.type
_entity.pdbx_description
1 polymer ?
#
loop_
_entity_poly.entity_id
_entity_poly.type
_entity_poly.pdbx_seq_one_letter_code
_entity_poly.pdbx_strand_id
1 'polypeptide(L)'
;SSTAVYEAVANDSFKETDPLGDNHRGMLPTYSICKIASESIARYGARQWALPTVIARLNVPYGTNGGWPAMHLEMMIAKQDIAVGPGATHIYNPIHEDDFVAQIPRLLEIASVPAVTVNWGGSEQASIEEWCAYFSELTGLEHNIVSDNNMLQSVGIDTTKMHELLGKTTVKWKDGFRRMVEARHPELLR
;
A
#
# COMPACT_ATOMS: atom_id res chain seq x y z
N SER A 1 7.31 -7.37 4.36
CA SER A 1 6.93 -6.34 5.32
C SER A 1 5.82 -5.44 4.79
N SER A 2 5.53 -4.35 5.45
CA SER A 2 4.50 -3.38 5.06
C SER A 2 4.98 -1.97 5.36
N THR A 3 4.51 -0.98 4.61
CA THR A 3 4.73 0.44 4.93
C THR A 3 4.03 0.89 6.21
N ALA A 4 3.12 0.07 6.75
CA ALA A 4 2.53 0.27 8.08
C ALA A 4 3.54 0.26 9.23
N VAL A 5 4.80 -0.07 8.98
CA VAL A 5 5.89 0.01 9.97
C VAL A 5 6.34 1.43 10.27
N TYR A 6 5.98 2.40 9.43
CA TYR A 6 6.36 3.79 9.65
C TYR A 6 5.60 4.43 10.80
N GLU A 7 6.20 5.47 11.37
CA GLU A 7 5.63 6.23 12.48
C GLU A 7 4.26 6.80 12.11
N ALA A 8 3.35 6.87 13.11
CA ALA A 8 1.99 7.37 12.92
C ALA A 8 1.95 8.91 12.81
N VAL A 9 2.55 9.43 11.76
CA VAL A 9 2.50 10.84 11.37
C VAL A 9 2.09 10.94 9.90
N ALA A 10 1.36 11.97 9.53
CA ALA A 10 1.02 12.20 8.13
C ALA A 10 2.31 12.53 7.35
N ASN A 11 2.65 11.68 6.40
CA ASN A 11 3.79 11.88 5.50
C ASN A 11 3.48 11.25 4.14
N ASP A 12 3.73 12.00 3.10
CA ASP A 12 3.43 11.61 1.73
C ASP A 12 4.67 11.03 1.01
N SER A 13 5.80 10.90 1.70
CA SER A 13 7.07 10.50 1.10
C SER A 13 8.02 9.83 2.09
N PHE A 14 7.56 8.82 2.81
CA PHE A 14 8.40 8.04 3.71
C PHE A 14 9.55 7.36 2.98
N LYS A 15 10.76 7.55 3.48
CA LYS A 15 11.98 6.85 3.04
C LYS A 15 12.25 5.63 3.91
N GLU A 16 13.04 4.69 3.40
CA GLU A 16 13.39 3.47 4.14
C GLU A 16 14.17 3.75 5.44
N THR A 17 14.75 4.93 5.56
CA THR A 17 15.51 5.41 6.72
C THR A 17 14.67 6.12 7.77
N ASP A 18 13.41 6.41 7.47
CA ASP A 18 12.52 7.16 8.37
C ASP A 18 12.14 6.34 9.61
N PRO A 19 11.77 7.00 10.70
CA PRO A 19 11.40 6.34 11.95
C PRO A 19 10.28 5.33 11.79
N LEU A 20 10.40 4.23 12.53
CA LEU A 20 9.38 3.19 12.62
C LEU A 20 8.51 3.41 13.85
N GLY A 21 7.23 3.09 13.74
CA GLY A 21 6.29 3.26 14.82
C GLY A 21 4.98 2.50 14.62
N ASP A 22 4.05 2.66 15.57
CA ASP A 22 2.77 1.97 15.56
C ASP A 22 1.69 2.85 14.93
N ASN A 23 1.38 2.62 13.65
CA ASN A 23 0.30 3.28 12.92
C ASN A 23 -1.04 2.51 13.03
N HIS A 24 -1.01 1.27 13.53
CA HIS A 24 -2.20 0.42 13.67
C HIS A 24 -2.65 0.28 15.12
N ARG A 25 -3.08 1.40 15.74
CA ARG A 25 -3.50 1.40 17.15
C ARG A 25 -4.95 0.98 17.34
N GLY A 26 -5.82 1.45 16.48
CA GLY A 26 -7.25 1.13 16.49
C GLY A 26 -7.59 -0.02 15.54
N MET A 27 -7.42 0.21 14.25
CA MET A 27 -7.65 -0.81 13.23
C MET A 27 -6.48 -1.79 13.17
N LEU A 28 -6.74 -3.10 13.29
CA LEU A 28 -5.74 -4.17 13.31
C LEU A 28 -4.63 -3.92 14.36
N PRO A 29 -4.97 -3.78 15.64
CA PRO A 29 -3.99 -3.52 16.69
C PRO A 29 -2.88 -4.58 16.63
N THR A 30 -1.66 -4.18 16.93
CA THR A 30 -0.43 -4.99 16.83
C THR A 30 0.13 -5.25 15.42
N TYR A 31 -0.57 -4.92 14.33
CA TYR A 31 -0.08 -5.20 12.98
C TYR A 31 1.28 -4.54 12.71
N SER A 32 1.39 -3.23 12.92
CA SER A 32 2.65 -2.49 12.73
C SER A 32 3.78 -3.04 13.58
N ILE A 33 3.52 -3.27 14.87
CA ILE A 33 4.50 -3.82 15.82
C ILE A 33 4.99 -5.20 15.39
N CYS A 34 4.08 -6.08 14.95
CA CYS A 34 4.45 -7.41 14.44
C CYS A 34 5.29 -7.33 13.17
N LYS A 35 5.00 -6.38 12.27
CA LYS A 35 5.83 -6.17 11.06
C LYS A 35 7.22 -5.63 11.42
N ILE A 36 7.35 -4.70 12.36
CA ILE A 36 8.64 -4.22 12.88
C ILE A 36 9.44 -5.37 13.51
N ALA A 37 8.82 -6.19 14.35
CA ALA A 37 9.45 -7.36 14.95
C ALA A 37 9.92 -8.35 13.87
N SER A 38 9.10 -8.61 12.84
CA SER A 38 9.45 -9.48 11.72
C SER A 38 10.65 -8.96 10.93
N GLU A 39 10.76 -7.63 10.68
CA GLU A 39 11.94 -7.04 10.05
C GLU A 39 13.19 -7.22 10.90
N SER A 40 13.07 -7.07 12.22
CA SER A 40 14.20 -7.25 13.15
C SER A 40 14.72 -8.69 13.13
N ILE A 41 13.81 -9.67 13.14
CA ILE A 41 14.14 -11.09 13.04
C ILE A 41 14.78 -11.41 11.68
N ALA A 42 14.25 -10.87 10.57
CA ALA A 42 14.79 -11.06 9.24
C ALA A 42 16.23 -10.51 9.14
N ARG A 43 16.48 -9.31 9.68
CA ARG A 43 17.83 -8.71 9.73
C ARG A 43 18.81 -9.53 10.56
N TYR A 44 18.36 -10.07 11.69
CA TYR A 44 19.16 -10.96 12.53
C TYR A 44 19.51 -12.22 11.76
N GLY A 45 18.51 -12.92 11.17
CA GLY A 45 18.71 -14.14 10.41
C GLY A 45 19.64 -13.96 9.21
N ALA A 46 19.49 -12.85 8.46
CA ALA A 46 20.36 -12.51 7.35
C ALA A 46 21.83 -12.49 7.77
N ARG A 47 22.15 -11.84 8.90
CA ARG A 47 23.52 -11.75 9.42
C ARG A 47 24.01 -13.05 10.03
N GLN A 48 23.17 -13.69 10.86
CA GLN A 48 23.53 -14.90 11.62
C GLN A 48 23.85 -16.09 10.71
N TRP A 49 23.12 -16.22 9.61
CA TRP A 49 23.24 -17.36 8.71
C TRP A 49 23.76 -17.00 7.31
N ALA A 50 24.29 -15.78 7.15
CA ALA A 50 24.74 -15.25 5.85
C ALA A 50 23.69 -15.46 4.73
N LEU A 51 22.42 -15.27 5.06
CA LEU A 51 21.29 -15.49 4.15
C LEU A 51 20.95 -14.18 3.41
N PRO A 52 21.15 -14.10 2.08
CA PRO A 52 20.73 -12.95 1.31
C PRO A 52 19.24 -12.68 1.50
N THR A 53 18.90 -11.44 1.92
CA THR A 53 17.54 -11.08 2.34
C THR A 53 17.15 -9.72 1.79
N VAL A 54 15.92 -9.62 1.29
CA VAL A 54 15.27 -8.35 0.98
C VAL A 54 14.07 -8.14 1.91
N ILE A 55 13.93 -6.95 2.46
CA ILE A 55 12.78 -6.51 3.25
C ILE A 55 12.00 -5.52 2.39
N ALA A 56 10.98 -6.02 1.70
CA ALA A 56 10.09 -5.20 0.88
C ALA A 56 8.94 -4.67 1.76
N ARG A 57 8.89 -3.35 1.97
CA ARG A 57 7.80 -2.66 2.67
C ARG A 57 6.70 -2.36 1.68
N LEU A 58 5.76 -3.30 1.56
CA LEU A 58 4.64 -3.23 0.63
C LEU A 58 3.65 -2.14 1.06
N ASN A 59 3.28 -1.26 0.12
CA ASN A 59 2.23 -0.26 0.31
C ASN A 59 0.86 -0.91 0.01
N VAL A 60 0.02 -0.38 -0.84
CA VAL A 60 -1.36 -0.84 -1.09
C VAL A 60 -1.42 -1.74 -2.32
N PRO A 61 -1.30 -3.08 -2.18
CA PRO A 61 -1.53 -3.99 -3.30
C PRO A 61 -3.00 -4.09 -3.64
N TYR A 62 -3.32 -4.17 -4.93
CA TYR A 62 -4.68 -4.35 -5.42
C TYR A 62 -4.69 -5.09 -6.77
N GLY A 63 -5.85 -5.63 -7.11
CA GLY A 63 -6.09 -6.32 -8.38
C GLY A 63 -7.43 -7.02 -8.40
N THR A 64 -7.58 -7.98 -9.32
CA THR A 64 -8.83 -8.74 -9.50
C THR A 64 -9.20 -9.54 -8.25
N ASN A 65 -8.21 -9.97 -7.47
CA ASN A 65 -8.42 -10.72 -6.23
C ASN A 65 -8.77 -9.86 -5.00
N GLY A 66 -8.78 -8.54 -5.13
CA GLY A 66 -9.14 -7.63 -4.04
C GLY A 66 -8.08 -6.59 -3.73
N GLY A 67 -7.90 -6.31 -2.45
CA GLY A 67 -7.06 -5.25 -1.91
C GLY A 67 -7.88 -4.14 -1.25
N TRP A 68 -7.21 -3.20 -0.62
CA TRP A 68 -7.89 -2.14 0.11
C TRP A 68 -8.79 -1.26 -0.78
N PRO A 69 -8.39 -0.83 -1.99
CA PRO A 69 -9.29 -0.12 -2.89
C PRO A 69 -10.54 -0.94 -3.27
N ALA A 70 -10.42 -2.26 -3.45
CA ALA A 70 -11.57 -3.12 -3.71
C ALA A 70 -12.53 -3.15 -2.51
N MET A 71 -12.00 -3.17 -1.27
CA MET A 71 -12.83 -3.11 -0.07
C MET A 71 -13.62 -1.79 -0.01
N HIS A 72 -13.02 -0.65 -0.37
CA HIS A 72 -13.74 0.62 -0.44
C HIS A 72 -14.84 0.60 -1.52
N LEU A 73 -14.61 -0.02 -2.68
CA LEU A 73 -15.65 -0.22 -3.68
C LEU A 73 -16.82 -1.05 -3.12
N GLU A 74 -16.55 -2.15 -2.42
CA GLU A 74 -17.59 -2.95 -1.76
C GLU A 74 -18.38 -2.14 -0.72
N MET A 75 -17.69 -1.26 0.06
CA MET A 75 -18.36 -0.35 1.00
C MET A 75 -19.26 0.64 0.27
N MET A 76 -18.85 1.18 -0.88
CA MET A 76 -19.69 2.05 -1.71
C MET A 76 -20.93 1.32 -2.24
N ILE A 77 -20.78 0.07 -2.71
CA ILE A 77 -21.90 -0.79 -3.13
C ILE A 77 -22.88 -1.00 -1.98
N ALA A 78 -22.35 -1.26 -0.77
CA ALA A 78 -23.14 -1.47 0.44
C ALA A 78 -23.68 -0.17 1.06
N LYS A 79 -23.37 1.01 0.48
CA LYS A 79 -23.71 2.35 1.00
C LYS A 79 -23.22 2.56 2.43
N GLN A 80 -22.02 2.07 2.72
CA GLN A 80 -21.34 2.25 4.01
C GLN A 80 -20.36 3.42 3.95
N ASP A 81 -20.19 4.09 5.08
CA ASP A 81 -19.19 5.14 5.23
C ASP A 81 -17.78 4.56 5.15
N ILE A 82 -16.88 5.28 4.48
CA ILE A 82 -15.46 4.96 4.40
C ILE A 82 -14.74 5.77 5.45
N ALA A 83 -14.33 5.12 6.54
CA ALA A 83 -13.60 5.75 7.60
C ALA A 83 -12.12 5.95 7.21
N VAL A 84 -11.59 7.15 7.47
CA VAL A 84 -10.19 7.53 7.25
C VAL A 84 -9.62 8.17 8.51
N GLY A 85 -8.30 8.17 8.65
CA GLY A 85 -7.62 8.78 9.78
C GLY A 85 -7.82 10.31 9.84
N PRO A 86 -7.33 10.96 10.89
CA PRO A 86 -7.35 12.43 10.94
C PRO A 86 -6.39 13.00 9.89
N GLY A 87 -6.81 14.06 9.22
CA GLY A 87 -6.05 14.74 8.16
C GLY A 87 -6.95 15.22 7.04
N ALA A 88 -6.38 15.96 6.10
CA ALA A 88 -7.10 16.48 4.94
C ALA A 88 -7.04 15.55 3.72
N THR A 89 -6.01 14.72 3.63
CA THR A 89 -5.75 13.85 2.48
C THR A 89 -5.03 12.58 2.94
N HIS A 90 -5.42 11.43 2.38
CA HIS A 90 -4.92 10.11 2.79
C HIS A 90 -4.20 9.44 1.63
N ILE A 91 -2.92 9.80 1.45
CA ILE A 91 -2.08 9.44 0.30
C ILE A 91 -1.39 8.09 0.50
N TYR A 92 -1.40 7.29 -0.57
CA TYR A 92 -0.74 5.98 -0.68
C TYR A 92 -0.15 5.79 -2.07
N ASN A 93 0.58 4.70 -2.26
CA ASN A 93 1.14 4.28 -3.55
C ASN A 93 0.55 2.92 -3.96
N PRO A 94 -0.69 2.88 -4.50
CA PRO A 94 -1.32 1.61 -4.85
C PRO A 94 -0.56 0.90 -5.98
N ILE A 95 -0.25 -0.39 -5.78
CA ILE A 95 0.46 -1.24 -6.74
C ILE A 95 -0.47 -2.31 -7.29
N HIS A 96 -0.60 -2.36 -8.63
CA HIS A 96 -1.40 -3.38 -9.30
C HIS A 96 -0.73 -4.76 -9.23
N GLU A 97 -1.54 -5.82 -9.17
CA GLU A 97 -1.05 -7.21 -9.08
C GLU A 97 -0.09 -7.60 -10.21
N ASP A 98 -0.25 -7.09 -11.43
CA ASP A 98 0.68 -7.37 -12.54
C ASP A 98 2.08 -6.85 -12.24
N ASP A 99 2.21 -5.59 -11.80
CA ASP A 99 3.49 -5.01 -11.42
C ASP A 99 4.08 -5.67 -10.18
N PHE A 100 3.20 -5.99 -9.21
CA PHE A 100 3.60 -6.74 -8.03
C PHE A 100 4.28 -8.07 -8.42
N VAL A 101 3.64 -8.87 -9.29
CA VAL A 101 4.18 -10.15 -9.74
C VAL A 101 5.44 -9.96 -10.59
N ALA A 102 5.43 -8.99 -11.51
CA ALA A 102 6.55 -8.72 -12.42
C ALA A 102 7.83 -8.30 -11.67
N GLN A 103 7.71 -7.63 -10.53
CA GLN A 103 8.88 -7.17 -9.76
C GLN A 103 9.44 -8.21 -8.79
N ILE A 104 8.77 -9.33 -8.51
CA ILE A 104 9.26 -10.38 -7.60
C ILE A 104 10.64 -10.92 -8.00
N PRO A 105 10.92 -11.30 -9.26
CA PRO A 105 12.25 -11.78 -9.63
C PRO A 105 13.34 -10.75 -9.29
N ARG A 106 13.08 -9.47 -9.58
CA ARG A 106 14.02 -8.40 -9.30
C ARG A 106 14.25 -8.18 -7.80
N LEU A 107 13.19 -8.31 -6.98
CA LEU A 107 13.31 -8.31 -5.51
C LEU A 107 14.26 -9.41 -5.02
N LEU A 108 14.18 -10.62 -5.59
CA LEU A 108 15.07 -11.71 -5.22
C LEU A 108 16.52 -11.45 -5.63
N GLU A 109 16.75 -10.83 -6.79
CA GLU A 109 18.09 -10.49 -7.29
C GLU A 109 18.82 -9.48 -6.40
N ILE A 110 18.10 -8.53 -5.78
CA ILE A 110 18.70 -7.51 -4.91
C ILE A 110 18.90 -7.96 -3.46
N ALA A 111 18.49 -9.20 -3.13
CA ALA A 111 18.66 -9.72 -1.78
C ALA A 111 20.15 -9.75 -1.37
N SER A 112 20.47 -9.30 -0.17
CA SER A 112 21.86 -9.10 0.27
C SER A 112 22.08 -9.44 1.74
N VAL A 113 23.36 -9.50 2.14
CA VAL A 113 23.80 -9.57 3.53
C VAL A 113 24.73 -8.38 3.77
N PRO A 114 24.37 -7.45 4.66
CA PRO A 114 23.14 -7.37 5.45
C PRO A 114 21.88 -7.17 4.58
N ALA A 115 20.71 -7.49 5.15
CA ALA A 115 19.43 -7.38 4.44
C ALA A 115 19.19 -5.96 3.89
N VAL A 116 18.86 -5.87 2.60
CA VAL A 116 18.42 -4.62 1.98
C VAL A 116 16.95 -4.36 2.30
N THR A 117 16.60 -3.11 2.58
CA THR A 117 15.21 -2.68 2.74
C THR A 117 14.82 -1.79 1.58
N VAL A 118 13.62 -1.99 1.04
CA VAL A 118 13.07 -1.19 -0.05
C VAL A 118 11.58 -0.93 0.17
N ASN A 119 11.14 0.32 -0.03
CA ASN A 119 9.74 0.64 -0.18
C ASN A 119 9.21 0.01 -1.46
N TRP A 120 8.02 -0.56 -1.43
CA TRP A 120 7.45 -1.27 -2.56
C TRP A 120 5.98 -0.90 -2.75
N GLY A 121 5.71 -0.14 -3.78
CA GLY A 121 4.37 0.37 -4.10
C GLY A 121 4.28 0.79 -5.56
N GLY A 122 3.15 1.36 -5.95
CA GLY A 122 3.01 1.97 -7.27
C GLY A 122 3.91 3.19 -7.45
N SER A 123 4.33 3.45 -8.68
CA SER A 123 5.13 4.64 -9.02
C SER A 123 4.32 5.93 -8.96
N GLU A 124 2.99 5.83 -8.95
CA GLU A 124 2.07 6.95 -8.80
C GLU A 124 1.48 6.93 -7.39
N GLN A 125 1.21 8.11 -6.86
CA GLN A 125 0.43 8.30 -5.64
C GLN A 125 -1.05 8.47 -5.98
N ALA A 126 -1.91 8.06 -5.07
CA ALA A 126 -3.33 8.35 -5.06
C ALA A 126 -3.85 8.42 -3.63
N SER A 127 -4.76 9.33 -3.37
CA SER A 127 -5.44 9.39 -2.08
C SER A 127 -6.70 8.52 -2.06
N ILE A 128 -7.18 8.22 -0.84
CA ILE A 128 -8.47 7.52 -0.66
C ILE A 128 -9.59 8.33 -1.31
N GLU A 129 -9.55 9.65 -1.15
CA GLU A 129 -10.51 10.58 -1.72
C GLU A 129 -10.51 10.52 -3.25
N GLU A 130 -9.33 10.52 -3.87
CA GLU A 130 -9.19 10.46 -5.33
C GLU A 130 -9.70 9.13 -5.88
N TRP A 131 -9.37 8.00 -5.27
CA TRP A 131 -9.82 6.73 -5.81
C TRP A 131 -11.31 6.47 -5.56
N CYS A 132 -11.90 6.94 -4.44
CA CYS A 132 -13.33 6.87 -4.23
C CYS A 132 -14.10 7.74 -5.23
N ALA A 133 -13.60 8.96 -5.50
CA ALA A 133 -14.15 9.83 -6.53
C ALA A 133 -14.07 9.17 -7.92
N TYR A 134 -12.96 8.51 -8.23
CA TYR A 134 -12.80 7.78 -9.49
C TYR A 134 -13.74 6.56 -9.60
N PHE A 135 -13.96 5.82 -8.51
CA PHE A 135 -14.99 4.78 -8.51
C PHE A 135 -16.39 5.34 -8.74
N SER A 136 -16.71 6.50 -8.14
CA SER A 136 -17.99 7.18 -8.43
C SER A 136 -18.12 7.58 -9.91
N GLU A 137 -17.04 8.06 -10.52
CA GLU A 137 -17.00 8.37 -11.96
C GLU A 137 -17.25 7.15 -12.82
N LEU A 138 -16.61 6.01 -12.50
CA LEU A 138 -16.74 4.76 -13.25
C LEU A 138 -18.11 4.10 -13.11
N THR A 139 -18.71 4.17 -11.92
CA THR A 139 -19.86 3.32 -11.55
C THR A 139 -21.14 4.11 -11.29
N GLY A 140 -21.02 5.40 -10.98
CA GLY A 140 -22.11 6.25 -10.51
C GLY A 140 -22.55 5.96 -9.08
N LEU A 141 -21.80 5.16 -8.33
CA LEU A 141 -22.01 5.00 -6.89
C LEU A 141 -21.63 6.26 -6.14
N GLU A 142 -22.35 6.56 -5.09
CA GLU A 142 -21.99 7.63 -4.14
C GLU A 142 -20.98 7.08 -3.14
N HIS A 143 -20.09 7.94 -2.63
CA HIS A 143 -19.20 7.62 -1.52
C HIS A 143 -19.34 8.66 -0.42
N ASN A 144 -19.18 8.24 0.82
CA ASN A 144 -19.11 9.14 1.98
C ASN A 144 -17.85 8.82 2.79
N ILE A 145 -16.95 9.79 2.88
CA ILE A 145 -15.69 9.66 3.64
C ILE A 145 -15.87 10.36 4.97
N VAL A 146 -15.63 9.65 6.06
CA VAL A 146 -15.76 10.13 7.42
C VAL A 146 -14.43 10.03 8.18
N SER A 147 -14.10 11.04 8.97
CA SER A 147 -12.88 11.02 9.79
C SER A 147 -13.11 10.20 11.07
N ASP A 148 -12.18 9.28 11.37
CA ASP A 148 -12.16 8.51 12.61
C ASP A 148 -10.72 8.45 13.17
N ASN A 149 -10.53 8.92 14.39
CA ASN A 149 -9.22 8.95 15.07
C ASN A 149 -8.62 7.56 15.32
N ASN A 150 -9.37 6.49 15.16
CA ASN A 150 -8.90 5.12 15.28
C ASN A 150 -8.35 4.57 13.95
N MET A 151 -8.50 5.29 12.86
CA MET A 151 -8.01 4.89 11.54
C MET A 151 -6.55 5.28 11.34
N LEU A 152 -5.95 4.72 10.30
CA LEU A 152 -4.54 4.90 9.96
C LEU A 152 -4.24 6.32 9.51
N GLN A 153 -3.04 6.80 9.86
CA GLN A 153 -2.44 7.96 9.20
C GLN A 153 -2.05 7.65 7.76
N SER A 154 -2.00 8.67 6.93
CA SER A 154 -1.50 8.59 5.55
C SER A 154 -0.07 8.03 5.50
N VAL A 155 0.20 7.15 4.54
CA VAL A 155 1.53 6.55 4.31
C VAL A 155 1.86 6.56 2.83
N GLY A 156 2.17 7.73 2.29
CA GLY A 156 2.84 7.85 1.00
C GLY A 156 4.32 7.47 1.13
N ILE A 157 4.93 6.95 0.08
CA ILE A 157 6.33 6.50 0.09
C ILE A 157 7.18 7.21 -0.96
N ASP A 158 8.45 7.46 -0.63
CA ASP A 158 9.47 7.78 -1.60
C ASP A 158 9.80 6.52 -2.40
N THR A 159 9.62 6.59 -3.72
CA THR A 159 9.84 5.47 -4.63
C THR A 159 11.21 5.52 -5.33
N THR A 160 12.07 6.48 -5.00
CA THR A 160 13.37 6.68 -5.67
C THR A 160 14.20 5.40 -5.65
N LYS A 161 14.41 4.84 -4.48
CA LYS A 161 15.19 3.60 -4.32
C LYS A 161 14.53 2.39 -5.01
N MET A 162 13.21 2.30 -4.94
CA MET A 162 12.47 1.26 -5.67
C MET A 162 12.70 1.37 -7.17
N HIS A 163 12.61 2.58 -7.74
CA HIS A 163 12.83 2.80 -9.17
C HIS A 163 14.25 2.44 -9.61
N GLU A 164 15.25 2.75 -8.79
CA GLU A 164 16.65 2.39 -9.07
C GLU A 164 16.88 0.87 -9.05
N LEU A 165 16.29 0.17 -8.10
CA LEU A 165 16.53 -1.25 -7.88
C LEU A 165 15.59 -2.17 -8.67
N LEU A 166 14.30 -1.83 -8.77
CA LEU A 166 13.25 -2.68 -9.34
C LEU A 166 12.71 -2.16 -10.67
N GLY A 167 12.93 -0.87 -10.98
CA GLY A 167 12.27 -0.18 -12.08
C GLY A 167 10.93 0.42 -11.67
N LYS A 168 10.34 1.21 -12.58
CA LYS A 168 9.01 1.81 -12.38
C LYS A 168 7.92 0.78 -12.64
N THR A 169 6.78 0.94 -11.97
CA THR A 169 5.56 0.20 -12.30
C THR A 169 4.99 0.67 -13.63
N THR A 170 4.31 -0.22 -14.33
CA THR A 170 3.79 0.02 -15.68
C THR A 170 2.30 0.33 -15.70
N VAL A 171 1.56 -0.21 -14.73
CA VAL A 171 0.11 0.00 -14.62
C VAL A 171 -0.16 1.29 -13.85
N LYS A 172 -0.78 2.25 -14.51
CA LYS A 172 -1.28 3.46 -13.85
C LYS A 172 -2.45 3.13 -12.95
N TRP A 173 -2.55 3.80 -11.80
CA TRP A 173 -3.56 3.44 -10.81
C TRP A 173 -5.01 3.53 -11.35
N LYS A 174 -5.33 4.52 -12.20
CA LYS A 174 -6.67 4.63 -12.81
C LYS A 174 -6.97 3.46 -13.74
N ASP A 175 -6.00 3.07 -14.58
CA ASP A 175 -6.16 1.95 -15.48
C ASP A 175 -6.35 0.63 -14.71
N GLY A 176 -5.53 0.42 -13.68
CA GLY A 176 -5.64 -0.75 -12.81
C GLY A 176 -6.96 -0.80 -12.04
N PHE A 177 -7.44 0.33 -11.53
CA PHE A 177 -8.72 0.39 -10.83
C PHE A 177 -9.91 0.13 -11.77
N ARG A 178 -9.88 0.67 -12.99
CA ARG A 178 -10.90 0.33 -14.00
C ARG A 178 -10.91 -1.17 -14.29
N ARG A 179 -9.73 -1.79 -14.50
CA ARG A 179 -9.59 -3.24 -14.73
C ARG A 179 -10.10 -4.05 -13.54
N MET A 180 -9.84 -3.60 -12.30
CA MET A 180 -10.36 -4.22 -11.09
C MET A 180 -11.89 -4.17 -11.02
N VAL A 181 -12.51 -3.01 -11.30
CA VAL A 181 -13.98 -2.87 -11.36
C VAL A 181 -14.55 -3.76 -12.45
N GLU A 182 -13.96 -3.74 -13.65
CA GLU A 182 -14.39 -4.55 -14.79
C GLU A 182 -14.36 -6.06 -14.51
N ALA A 183 -13.37 -6.52 -13.79
CA ALA A 183 -13.25 -7.93 -13.43
C ALA A 183 -14.19 -8.38 -12.31
N ARG A 184 -14.48 -7.48 -11.35
CA ARG A 184 -15.27 -7.81 -10.15
C ARG A 184 -16.74 -7.47 -10.27
N HIS A 185 -17.05 -6.36 -10.93
CA HIS A 185 -18.37 -5.75 -11.04
C HIS A 185 -18.58 -5.13 -12.42
N PRO A 186 -18.49 -5.93 -13.52
CA PRO A 186 -18.64 -5.40 -14.87
C PRO A 186 -20.00 -4.71 -15.09
N GLU A 187 -21.02 -5.12 -14.36
CA GLU A 187 -22.37 -4.55 -14.39
C GLU A 187 -22.47 -3.12 -13.87
N LEU A 188 -21.48 -2.66 -13.13
CA LEU A 188 -21.44 -1.30 -12.56
C LEU A 188 -20.79 -0.28 -13.51
N LEU A 189 -20.02 -0.71 -14.50
CA LEU A 189 -19.33 0.22 -15.42
C LEU A 189 -20.32 1.00 -16.29
N ARG A 190 -20.07 2.30 -16.41
CA ARG A 190 -20.84 3.24 -17.25
C ARG A 190 -20.09 3.61 -18.51
#